data_d4cf94990fcf6e8a356e4e57d068594a
#
_entry.id   d4cf94990fcf6e8a356e4e57d068594a
#
_cell.length_a   1.000
_cell.length_b   1.000
_cell.length_c   1.000
_cell.angle_alpha   90.00
_cell.angle_beta   90.00
_cell.angle_gamma   90.00
#
_symmetry.space_group_name_H-M   'P 1'
#
loop_
_entity.id
_entity.type
_entity.pdbx_description
1 polymer ?
#
loop_
_entity_poly.entity_id
_entity_poly.type
_entity_poly.pdbx_seq_one_letter_code
_entity_poly.pdbx_strand_id
1 'polypeptide(L)'
;WNLCASTWGFFMPYIFENVGKLSNSVSQLMSVGSFVISFLATFFIFMQLGDRMSRRLLYGIIGGIYVIAWFVWTLPADMLSMWMLVMFVVFAGINNGSGQQAFYQLWCSELFPTKYRATAQGLTFFITRILAAIWGFSVPMIMESFGFRYAAMLIVAFAAISWLVGTIGAPKTEGKTLKQIEIERYGHEVK
;
A
#
# COMPACT_ATOMS: atom_id res chain seq x y z
N TRP A 1 -2.92 -5.00 1.48
CA TRP A 1 -1.89 -3.95 1.38
C TRP A 1 -1.07 -3.81 2.67
N ASN A 2 -1.69 -3.92 3.84
CA ASN A 2 -1.00 -3.70 5.13
C ASN A 2 0.16 -4.68 5.36
N LEU A 3 0.09 -5.91 4.87
CA LEU A 3 1.18 -6.87 4.91
C LEU A 3 2.39 -6.39 4.09
N CYS A 4 2.13 -5.85 2.90
CA CYS A 4 3.19 -5.25 2.06
C CYS A 4 3.82 -4.02 2.74
N ALA A 5 2.98 -3.14 3.33
CA ALA A 5 3.44 -1.96 4.07
C ALA A 5 4.24 -2.32 5.32
N SER A 6 3.87 -3.41 6.02
CA SER A 6 4.64 -3.92 7.17
C SER A 6 6.02 -4.43 6.74
N THR A 7 6.09 -5.17 5.64
CA THR A 7 7.38 -5.62 5.09
C THR A 7 8.25 -4.43 4.69
N TRP A 8 7.67 -3.43 4.05
CA TRP A 8 8.36 -2.19 3.75
C TRP A 8 8.91 -1.51 5.01
N GLY A 9 8.08 -1.30 6.01
CA GLY A 9 8.46 -0.54 7.20
C GLY A 9 9.51 -1.25 8.08
N PHE A 10 9.46 -2.58 8.18
CA PHE A 10 10.31 -3.33 9.10
C PHE A 10 11.54 -3.94 8.45
N PHE A 11 11.46 -4.36 7.20
CA PHE A 11 12.50 -5.19 6.60
C PHE A 11 13.23 -4.51 5.43
N MET A 12 12.77 -3.35 4.93
CA MET A 12 13.36 -2.76 3.73
C MET A 12 14.84 -2.43 3.85
N PRO A 13 15.35 -1.80 4.93
CA PRO A 13 16.79 -1.59 5.07
C PRO A 13 17.59 -2.90 4.99
N TYR A 14 17.13 -3.92 5.71
CA TYR A 14 17.73 -5.25 5.68
C TYR A 14 17.70 -5.88 4.27
N ILE A 15 16.60 -5.75 3.55
CA ILE A 15 16.44 -6.28 2.20
C ILE A 15 17.39 -5.56 1.22
N PHE A 16 17.49 -4.25 1.30
CA PHE A 16 18.44 -3.48 0.49
C PHE A 16 19.90 -3.89 0.72
N GLU A 17 20.28 -4.14 1.97
CA GLU A 17 21.63 -4.56 2.33
C GLU A 17 21.94 -5.99 1.90
N ASN A 18 21.08 -6.93 2.27
CA ASN A 18 21.37 -8.37 2.12
C ASN A 18 20.97 -8.92 0.77
N VAL A 19 19.88 -8.47 0.19
CA VAL A 19 19.40 -8.93 -1.14
C VAL A 19 19.85 -7.97 -2.24
N GLY A 20 19.71 -6.67 -2.02
CA GLY A 20 20.15 -5.62 -2.95
C GLY A 20 21.66 -5.38 -2.95
N LYS A 21 22.40 -5.95 -1.98
CA LYS A 21 23.86 -5.80 -1.82
C LYS A 21 24.31 -4.34 -1.74
N LEU A 22 23.48 -3.46 -1.19
CA LEU A 22 23.79 -2.05 -1.00
C LEU A 22 24.55 -1.83 0.31
N SER A 23 25.35 -0.77 0.38
CA SER A 23 25.96 -0.34 1.66
C SER A 23 24.88 0.17 2.60
N ASN A 24 25.13 0.11 3.91
CA ASN A 24 24.19 0.59 4.93
C ASN A 24 23.78 2.05 4.70
N SER A 25 24.74 2.93 4.38
CA SER A 25 24.44 4.35 4.10
C SER A 25 23.50 4.53 2.91
N VAL A 26 23.67 3.78 1.83
CA VAL A 26 22.80 3.84 0.65
C VAL A 26 21.43 3.26 0.97
N SER A 27 21.34 2.18 1.72
CA SER A 27 20.07 1.56 2.16
C SER A 27 19.25 2.52 3.01
N GLN A 28 19.89 3.23 3.95
CA GLN A 28 19.22 4.26 4.75
C GLN A 28 18.77 5.45 3.89
N LEU A 29 19.62 5.90 2.97
CA LEU A 29 19.27 6.99 2.04
C LEU A 29 18.08 6.63 1.15
N MET A 30 18.02 5.40 0.63
CA MET A 30 16.87 4.88 -0.13
C MET A 30 15.59 4.89 0.72
N SER A 31 15.69 4.47 1.97
CA SER A 31 14.56 4.44 2.90
C SER A 31 14.05 5.85 3.20
N VAL A 32 14.93 6.79 3.52
CA VAL A 32 14.56 8.21 3.74
C VAL A 32 14.01 8.82 2.46
N GLY A 33 14.64 8.56 1.31
CA GLY A 33 14.18 9.03 0.01
C GLY A 33 12.74 8.59 -0.30
N SER A 34 12.38 7.36 0.07
CA SER A 34 11.02 6.87 -0.11
C SER A 34 9.97 7.65 0.70
N PHE A 35 10.31 8.08 1.93
CA PHE A 35 9.41 8.92 2.72
C PHE A 35 9.23 10.31 2.12
N VAL A 36 10.30 10.90 1.57
CA VAL A 36 10.22 12.18 0.85
C VAL A 36 9.31 12.05 -0.37
N ILE A 37 9.48 10.99 -1.17
CA ILE A 37 8.63 10.71 -2.32
C ILE A 37 7.19 10.49 -1.88
N SER A 38 6.97 9.78 -0.79
CA SER A 38 5.63 9.55 -0.22
C SER A 38 4.96 10.86 0.17
N PHE A 39 5.67 11.77 0.81
CA PHE A 39 5.17 13.10 1.15
C PHE A 39 4.79 13.90 -0.12
N LEU A 40 5.68 13.94 -1.11
CA LEU A 40 5.41 14.63 -2.38
C LEU A 40 4.23 14.00 -3.13
N ALA A 41 4.14 12.67 -3.15
CA ALA A 41 3.03 11.97 -3.79
C ALA A 41 1.69 12.26 -3.12
N THR A 42 1.65 12.35 -1.79
CA THR A 42 0.43 12.76 -1.07
C THR A 42 -0.01 14.15 -1.51
N PHE A 43 0.92 15.10 -1.55
CA PHE A 43 0.60 16.49 -1.86
C PHE A 43 0.24 16.71 -3.34
N PHE A 44 1.06 16.17 -4.26
CA PHE A 44 0.90 16.46 -5.69
C PHE A 44 -0.04 15.48 -6.41
N ILE A 45 -0.11 14.23 -5.95
CA ILE A 45 -0.93 13.21 -6.60
C ILE A 45 -2.27 13.08 -5.88
N PHE A 46 -2.26 12.70 -4.59
CA PHE A 46 -3.50 12.38 -3.90
C PHE A 46 -4.39 13.61 -3.68
N MET A 47 -3.84 14.71 -3.16
CA MET A 47 -4.63 15.91 -2.87
C MET A 47 -5.11 16.63 -4.14
N GLN A 48 -4.39 16.56 -5.25
CA GLN A 48 -4.77 17.26 -6.47
C GLN A 48 -5.60 16.40 -7.44
N LEU A 49 -5.31 15.11 -7.52
CA LEU A 49 -5.96 14.21 -8.47
C LEU A 49 -7.11 13.40 -7.85
N GLY A 50 -7.12 13.21 -6.52
CA GLY A 50 -8.12 12.40 -5.83
C GLY A 50 -9.57 12.87 -6.00
N ASP A 51 -9.77 14.19 -6.21
CA ASP A 51 -11.10 14.77 -6.47
C ASP A 51 -11.35 15.09 -7.95
N ARG A 52 -10.29 15.10 -8.79
CA ARG A 52 -10.41 15.44 -10.22
C ARG A 52 -10.54 14.22 -11.11
N MET A 53 -9.99 13.09 -10.69
CA MET A 53 -10.04 11.82 -11.44
C MET A 53 -10.96 10.83 -10.75
N SER A 54 -11.45 9.85 -11.50
CA SER A 54 -12.14 8.71 -10.90
C SER A 54 -11.22 8.02 -9.88
N ARG A 55 -11.68 7.92 -8.64
CA ARG A 55 -10.93 7.32 -7.53
C ARG A 55 -10.52 5.89 -7.82
N ARG A 56 -11.38 5.13 -8.53
CA ARG A 56 -11.07 3.77 -8.98
C ARG A 56 -9.91 3.75 -9.98
N LEU A 57 -9.92 4.68 -10.93
CA LEU A 57 -8.88 4.77 -11.95
C LEU A 57 -7.54 5.16 -11.30
N LEU A 58 -7.55 6.17 -10.43
CA LEU A 58 -6.34 6.61 -9.73
C LEU A 58 -5.77 5.49 -8.84
N TYR A 59 -6.64 4.81 -8.07
CA TYR A 59 -6.26 3.64 -7.28
C TYR A 59 -5.70 2.52 -8.16
N GLY A 60 -6.34 2.25 -9.31
CA GLY A 60 -5.92 1.22 -10.26
C GLY A 60 -4.52 1.49 -10.83
N ILE A 61 -4.24 2.72 -11.22
CA ILE A 61 -2.92 3.12 -11.76
C ILE A 61 -1.84 2.98 -10.67
N ILE A 62 -2.07 3.59 -9.50
CA ILE A 62 -1.07 3.61 -8.42
C ILE A 62 -0.84 2.20 -7.86
N GLY A 63 -1.92 1.43 -7.65
CA GLY A 63 -1.81 0.05 -7.18
C GLY A 63 -1.14 -0.87 -8.20
N GLY A 64 -1.39 -0.69 -9.50
CA GLY A 64 -0.70 -1.41 -10.57
C GLY A 64 0.80 -1.14 -10.59
N ILE A 65 1.20 0.14 -10.48
CA ILE A 65 2.61 0.55 -10.37
C ILE A 65 3.25 -0.11 -9.13
N TYR A 66 2.53 -0.22 -8.02
CA TYR A 66 3.02 -0.86 -6.80
C TYR A 66 3.23 -2.36 -6.94
N VAL A 67 2.33 -3.05 -7.64
CA VAL A 67 2.51 -4.48 -7.96
C VAL A 67 3.76 -4.68 -8.80
N ILE A 68 3.97 -3.84 -9.82
CA ILE A 68 5.18 -3.87 -10.66
C ILE A 68 6.43 -3.61 -9.82
N ALA A 69 6.37 -2.65 -8.88
CA ALA A 69 7.49 -2.36 -7.99
C ALA A 69 7.90 -3.62 -7.18
N TRP A 70 6.95 -4.29 -6.53
CA TRP A 70 7.25 -5.50 -5.77
C TRP A 70 7.69 -6.67 -6.64
N PHE A 71 7.26 -6.72 -7.90
CA PHE A 71 7.69 -7.77 -8.84
C PHE A 71 9.19 -7.76 -9.09
N VAL A 72 9.86 -6.61 -9.01
CA VAL A 72 11.33 -6.49 -9.14
C VAL A 72 12.05 -7.42 -8.16
N TRP A 73 11.54 -7.58 -6.94
CA TRP A 73 12.14 -8.44 -5.91
C TRP A 73 11.92 -9.94 -6.11
N THR A 74 11.14 -10.34 -7.10
CA THR A 74 11.01 -11.74 -7.51
C THR A 74 12.11 -12.18 -8.47
N LEU A 75 12.88 -11.24 -9.00
CA LEU A 75 14.01 -11.51 -9.88
C LEU A 75 15.19 -12.09 -9.08
N PRO A 76 16.07 -12.88 -9.72
CA PRO A 76 17.31 -13.30 -9.11
C PRO A 76 18.18 -12.11 -8.69
N ALA A 77 18.92 -12.25 -7.60
CA ALA A 77 19.71 -11.14 -7.03
C ALA A 77 20.81 -10.60 -7.98
N ASP A 78 21.33 -11.47 -8.85
CA ASP A 78 22.31 -11.13 -9.89
C ASP A 78 21.74 -10.25 -11.02
N MET A 79 20.43 -10.26 -11.19
CA MET A 79 19.72 -9.40 -12.17
C MET A 79 19.30 -8.05 -11.59
N LEU A 80 19.39 -7.85 -10.27
CA LEU A 80 18.99 -6.61 -9.62
C LEU A 80 20.01 -5.50 -9.93
N SER A 81 19.61 -4.55 -10.78
CA SER A 81 20.40 -3.34 -11.04
C SER A 81 20.03 -2.22 -10.06
N MET A 82 20.97 -1.29 -9.86
CA MET A 82 20.73 -0.09 -9.03
C MET A 82 19.50 0.70 -9.51
N TRP A 83 19.29 0.79 -10.81
CA TRP A 83 18.13 1.47 -11.39
C TRP A 83 16.80 0.82 -11.03
N MET A 84 16.74 -0.51 -10.97
CA MET A 84 15.56 -1.24 -10.54
C MET A 84 15.23 -0.95 -9.07
N LEU A 85 16.24 -0.87 -8.21
CA LEU A 85 16.06 -0.52 -6.80
C LEU A 85 15.59 0.92 -6.63
N VAL A 86 16.13 1.86 -7.41
CA VAL A 86 15.66 3.25 -7.43
C VAL A 86 14.21 3.32 -7.92
N MET A 87 13.87 2.65 -9.01
CA MET A 87 12.48 2.57 -9.51
C MET A 87 11.53 1.99 -8.45
N PHE A 88 11.96 0.95 -7.75
CA PHE A 88 11.18 0.38 -6.65
C PHE A 88 10.92 1.42 -5.56
N VAL A 89 11.93 2.16 -5.11
CA VAL A 89 11.81 3.22 -4.11
C VAL A 89 10.82 4.31 -4.55
N VAL A 90 10.91 4.73 -5.81
CA VAL A 90 10.01 5.74 -6.37
C VAL A 90 8.57 5.23 -6.42
N PHE A 91 8.33 4.06 -6.98
CA PHE A 91 7.00 3.52 -7.15
C PHE A 91 6.35 3.13 -5.81
N ALA A 92 7.11 2.53 -4.92
CA ALA A 92 6.62 2.22 -3.58
C ALA A 92 6.36 3.49 -2.75
N GLY A 93 7.23 4.51 -2.87
CA GLY A 93 7.01 5.82 -2.26
C GLY A 93 5.73 6.49 -2.76
N ILE A 94 5.48 6.48 -4.06
CA ILE A 94 4.23 6.98 -4.64
C ILE A 94 3.02 6.26 -4.06
N ASN A 95 3.05 4.93 -4.02
CA ASN A 95 1.93 4.16 -3.45
C ASN A 95 1.75 4.40 -1.94
N ASN A 96 2.82 4.54 -1.18
CA ASN A 96 2.73 4.82 0.25
C ASN A 96 2.07 6.18 0.53
N GLY A 97 2.33 7.19 -0.30
CA GLY A 97 1.76 8.53 -0.15
C GLY A 97 0.35 8.68 -0.73
N SER A 98 0.10 8.10 -1.89
CA SER A 98 -1.14 8.36 -2.66
C SER A 98 -1.94 7.11 -3.01
N GLY A 99 -1.51 5.94 -2.55
CA GLY A 99 -2.12 4.66 -2.91
C GLY A 99 -3.08 4.11 -1.85
N GLN A 100 -2.92 2.84 -1.60
CA GLN A 100 -3.87 1.98 -0.90
C GLN A 100 -4.28 2.48 0.50
N GLN A 101 -3.36 3.02 1.28
CA GLN A 101 -3.68 3.54 2.62
C GLN A 101 -4.52 4.81 2.56
N ALA A 102 -4.18 5.74 1.67
CA ALA A 102 -4.90 6.99 1.52
C ALA A 102 -6.36 6.74 1.09
N PHE A 103 -6.55 5.86 0.09
CA PHE A 103 -7.89 5.46 -0.35
C PHE A 103 -8.66 4.68 0.70
N TYR A 104 -8.01 3.81 1.47
CA TYR A 104 -8.65 3.12 2.59
C TYR A 104 -9.22 4.13 3.60
N GLN A 105 -8.44 5.12 4.01
CA GLN A 105 -8.89 6.14 4.96
C GLN A 105 -10.03 6.98 4.38
N LEU A 106 -9.92 7.36 3.10
CA LEU A 106 -10.96 8.11 2.41
C LEU A 106 -12.28 7.33 2.36
N TRP A 107 -12.26 6.09 1.87
CA TRP A 107 -13.46 5.26 1.79
C TRP A 107 -14.05 4.91 3.16
N CYS A 108 -13.22 4.67 4.16
CA CYS A 108 -13.72 4.47 5.52
C CYS A 108 -14.43 5.73 6.05
N SER A 109 -13.93 6.92 5.72
CA SER A 109 -14.56 8.17 6.15
C SER A 109 -15.89 8.45 5.45
N GLU A 110 -16.08 7.95 4.22
CA GLU A 110 -17.27 8.18 3.41
C GLU A 110 -18.33 7.07 3.54
N LEU A 111 -17.89 5.83 3.73
CA LEU A 111 -18.79 4.66 3.71
C LEU A 111 -19.42 4.33 5.06
N PHE A 112 -18.77 4.72 6.16
CA PHE A 112 -19.31 4.48 7.49
C PHE A 112 -20.00 5.73 8.05
N PRO A 113 -21.24 5.59 8.58
CA PRO A 113 -21.92 6.67 9.27
C PRO A 113 -21.06 7.21 10.42
N THR A 114 -21.16 8.51 10.67
CA THR A 114 -20.33 9.21 11.67
C THR A 114 -20.33 8.54 13.04
N LYS A 115 -21.49 8.01 13.45
CA LYS A 115 -21.70 7.32 14.74
C LYS A 115 -20.83 6.07 14.91
N TYR A 116 -20.61 5.29 13.84
CA TYR A 116 -19.91 4.00 13.87
C TYR A 116 -18.52 4.04 13.24
N ARG A 117 -18.14 5.17 12.62
CA ARG A 117 -16.91 5.31 11.85
C ARG A 117 -15.66 4.93 12.63
N ALA A 118 -15.50 5.48 13.83
CA ALA A 118 -14.34 5.21 14.67
C ALA A 118 -14.25 3.73 15.07
N THR A 119 -15.38 3.11 15.45
CA THR A 119 -15.44 1.70 15.82
C THR A 119 -15.12 0.80 14.62
N ALA A 120 -15.69 1.09 13.44
CA ALA A 120 -15.44 0.33 12.23
C ALA A 120 -13.97 0.43 11.78
N GLN A 121 -13.39 1.63 11.80
CA GLN A 121 -11.97 1.81 11.52
C GLN A 121 -11.09 1.10 12.54
N GLY A 122 -11.38 1.25 13.83
CA GLY A 122 -10.64 0.57 14.90
C GLY A 122 -10.64 -0.95 14.75
N LEU A 123 -11.81 -1.54 14.47
CA LEU A 123 -11.94 -2.99 14.28
C LEU A 123 -11.16 -3.48 13.04
N THR A 124 -11.28 -2.79 11.92
CA THR A 124 -10.56 -3.16 10.71
C THR A 124 -9.04 -3.01 10.87
N PHE A 125 -8.57 -1.95 11.54
CA PHE A 125 -7.16 -1.81 11.89
C PHE A 125 -6.67 -2.88 12.87
N PHE A 126 -7.46 -3.22 13.88
CA PHE A 126 -7.12 -4.26 14.83
C PHE A 126 -6.85 -5.60 14.12
N ILE A 127 -7.79 -6.03 13.26
CA ILE A 127 -7.64 -7.27 12.48
C ILE A 127 -6.40 -7.22 11.59
N THR A 128 -6.20 -6.10 10.88
CA THR A 128 -5.06 -5.96 9.99
C THR A 128 -3.72 -5.91 10.74
N ARG A 129 -3.69 -5.38 11.96
CA ARG A 129 -2.46 -5.36 12.80
C ARG A 129 -2.11 -6.75 13.33
N ILE A 130 -3.09 -7.56 13.71
CA ILE A 130 -2.86 -8.96 14.08
C ILE A 130 -2.27 -9.73 12.90
N LEU A 131 -2.86 -9.60 11.71
CA LEU A 131 -2.35 -10.25 10.51
C LEU A 131 -0.94 -9.75 10.14
N ALA A 132 -0.67 -8.45 10.29
CA ALA A 132 0.64 -7.87 10.06
C ALA A 132 1.70 -8.38 11.07
N ALA A 133 1.32 -8.59 12.32
CA ALA A 133 2.20 -9.18 13.33
C ALA A 133 2.53 -10.65 12.97
N ILE A 134 1.52 -11.47 12.66
CA ILE A 134 1.73 -12.86 12.20
C ILE A 134 2.65 -12.89 10.97
N TRP A 135 2.41 -12.01 10.01
CA TRP A 135 3.23 -11.87 8.81
C TRP A 135 4.66 -11.47 9.15
N GLY A 136 4.85 -10.50 10.07
CA GLY A 136 6.16 -10.05 10.52
C GLY A 136 7.01 -11.17 11.12
N PHE A 137 6.40 -12.12 11.84
CA PHE A 137 7.08 -13.32 12.32
C PHE A 137 7.33 -14.34 11.19
N SER A 138 6.42 -14.43 10.22
CA SER A 138 6.52 -15.41 9.14
C SER A 138 7.60 -15.04 8.11
N VAL A 139 7.82 -13.75 7.84
CA VAL A 139 8.77 -13.28 6.83
C VAL A 139 10.18 -13.78 7.07
N PRO A 140 10.80 -13.61 8.26
CA PRO A 140 12.14 -14.13 8.51
C PRO A 140 12.23 -15.66 8.35
N MET A 141 11.21 -16.41 8.82
CA MET A 141 11.16 -17.87 8.69
C MET A 141 11.11 -18.32 7.22
N ILE A 142 10.31 -17.62 6.40
CA ILE A 142 10.22 -17.88 4.95
C ILE A 142 11.55 -17.53 4.28
N MET A 143 12.16 -16.42 4.66
CA MET A 143 13.45 -15.99 4.10
C MET A 143 14.57 -16.98 4.41
N GLU A 144 14.59 -17.54 5.63
CA GLU A 144 15.60 -18.51 6.06
C GLU A 144 15.40 -19.86 5.38
N SER A 145 14.14 -20.33 5.27
CA SER A 145 13.84 -21.67 4.75
C SER A 145 13.81 -21.74 3.21
N PHE A 146 13.29 -20.71 2.55
CA PHE A 146 13.01 -20.72 1.10
C PHE A 146 13.71 -19.58 0.34
N GLY A 147 14.34 -18.64 1.05
CA GLY A 147 14.93 -17.45 0.47
C GLY A 147 13.94 -16.30 0.28
N PHE A 148 14.48 -15.09 0.13
CA PHE A 148 13.68 -13.86 0.02
C PHE A 148 12.75 -13.84 -1.20
N ARG A 149 13.12 -14.50 -2.29
CA ARG A 149 12.33 -14.56 -3.52
C ARG A 149 10.90 -15.10 -3.28
N TYR A 150 10.76 -16.11 -2.43
CA TYR A 150 9.45 -16.67 -2.10
C TYR A 150 8.61 -15.70 -1.26
N ALA A 151 9.23 -15.02 -0.31
CA ALA A 151 8.57 -13.96 0.45
C ALA A 151 8.10 -12.83 -0.49
N ALA A 152 8.93 -12.41 -1.45
CA ALA A 152 8.59 -11.41 -2.45
C ALA A 152 7.40 -11.84 -3.33
N MET A 153 7.35 -13.10 -3.76
CA MET A 153 6.21 -13.63 -4.53
C MET A 153 4.90 -13.56 -3.76
N LEU A 154 4.92 -13.89 -2.46
CA LEU A 154 3.74 -13.75 -1.60
C LEU A 154 3.31 -12.29 -1.44
N ILE A 155 4.26 -11.38 -1.29
CA ILE A 155 3.97 -9.94 -1.21
C ILE A 155 3.35 -9.44 -2.52
N VAL A 156 3.87 -9.85 -3.67
CA VAL A 156 3.28 -9.54 -4.99
C VAL A 156 1.85 -10.05 -5.08
N ALA A 157 1.59 -11.28 -4.62
CA ALA A 157 0.24 -11.85 -4.61
C ALA A 157 -0.71 -11.02 -3.72
N PHE A 158 -0.29 -10.64 -2.50
CA PHE A 158 -1.09 -9.79 -1.62
C PHE A 158 -1.32 -8.38 -2.20
N ALA A 159 -0.30 -7.79 -2.84
CA ALA A 159 -0.42 -6.51 -3.52
C ALA A 159 -1.40 -6.59 -4.70
N ALA A 160 -1.31 -7.65 -5.51
CA ALA A 160 -2.20 -7.88 -6.65
C ALA A 160 -3.66 -8.11 -6.21
N ILE A 161 -3.90 -8.91 -5.18
CA ILE A 161 -5.24 -9.11 -4.61
C ILE A 161 -5.81 -7.78 -4.12
N SER A 162 -5.03 -7.01 -3.36
CA SER A 162 -5.45 -5.70 -2.87
C SER A 162 -5.76 -4.73 -4.01
N TRP A 163 -4.92 -4.73 -5.05
CA TRP A 163 -5.11 -3.92 -6.25
C TRP A 163 -6.40 -4.29 -7.00
N LEU A 164 -6.64 -5.57 -7.25
CA LEU A 164 -7.84 -6.05 -7.92
C LEU A 164 -9.11 -5.73 -7.14
N VAL A 165 -9.11 -6.03 -5.83
CA VAL A 165 -10.27 -5.75 -4.96
C VAL A 165 -10.59 -4.26 -4.92
N GLY A 166 -9.58 -3.40 -4.77
CA GLY A 166 -9.80 -1.96 -4.72
C GLY A 166 -10.17 -1.34 -6.08
N THR A 167 -9.66 -1.89 -7.18
CA THR A 167 -10.00 -1.38 -8.53
C THR A 167 -11.40 -1.79 -8.95
N ILE A 168 -11.80 -3.03 -8.68
CA ILE A 168 -13.09 -3.58 -9.14
C ILE A 168 -14.19 -3.29 -8.11
N GLY A 169 -13.91 -3.54 -6.82
CA GLY A 169 -14.89 -3.53 -5.74
C GLY A 169 -15.14 -2.18 -5.07
N ALA A 170 -14.28 -1.19 -5.28
CA ALA A 170 -14.46 0.11 -4.61
C ALA A 170 -15.74 0.83 -5.07
N PRO A 171 -16.48 1.43 -4.15
CA PRO A 171 -17.69 2.20 -4.47
C PRO A 171 -17.33 3.49 -5.22
N LYS A 172 -18.23 3.94 -6.08
CA LYS A 172 -18.14 5.23 -6.76
C LYS A 172 -18.72 6.30 -5.83
N THR A 173 -17.85 7.00 -5.14
CA THR A 173 -18.23 8.05 -4.16
C THR A 173 -17.90 9.46 -4.63
N GLU A 174 -17.29 9.57 -5.84
CA GLU A 174 -16.88 10.87 -6.38
C GLU A 174 -18.07 11.81 -6.57
N GLY A 175 -17.93 13.05 -6.10
CA GLY A 175 -18.91 14.11 -6.30
C GLY A 175 -20.21 13.96 -5.48
N LYS A 176 -20.31 12.94 -4.61
CA LYS A 176 -21.48 12.73 -3.75
C LYS A 176 -21.26 13.33 -2.35
N THR A 177 -22.31 13.87 -1.77
CA THR A 177 -22.30 14.28 -0.36
C THR A 177 -22.40 13.04 0.54
N LEU A 178 -21.89 13.15 1.79
CA LEU A 178 -21.97 12.04 2.77
C LEU A 178 -23.42 11.58 2.98
N LYS A 179 -24.39 12.49 3.01
CA LYS A 179 -25.81 12.15 3.12
C LYS A 179 -26.34 11.33 1.94
N GLN A 180 -25.93 11.68 0.73
CA GLN A 180 -26.31 10.91 -0.48
C GLN A 180 -25.73 9.51 -0.44
N ILE A 181 -24.48 9.34 0.00
CA ILE A 181 -23.83 8.03 0.15
C ILE A 181 -24.56 7.20 1.23
N GLU A 182 -24.94 7.81 2.36
CA GLU A 182 -25.69 7.12 3.41
C GLU A 182 -27.07 6.64 2.93
N ILE A 183 -27.82 7.50 2.24
CA ILE A 183 -29.15 7.14 1.69
C ILE A 183 -29.03 6.05 0.65
N GLU A 184 -28.08 6.12 -0.27
CA GLU A 184 -27.87 5.09 -1.30
C GLU A 184 -27.51 3.73 -0.69
N ARG A 185 -26.76 3.72 0.41
CA ARG A 185 -26.21 2.50 1.00
C ARG A 185 -27.12 1.88 2.07
N TYR A 186 -27.74 2.70 2.87
CA TYR A 186 -28.54 2.27 4.04
C TYR A 186 -30.05 2.52 3.87
N GLY A 187 -30.47 3.23 2.80
CA GLY A 187 -31.87 3.54 2.56
C GLY A 187 -32.44 4.70 3.40
N HIS A 188 -31.68 5.20 4.39
CA HIS A 188 -32.07 6.31 5.26
C HIS A 188 -30.85 7.01 5.86
N GLU A 189 -31.01 8.22 6.36
CA GLU A 189 -29.98 8.88 7.17
C GLU A 189 -29.81 8.16 8.51
N VAL A 190 -28.60 7.78 8.86
CA VAL A 190 -28.26 7.17 10.15
C VAL A 190 -28.01 8.28 11.16
N LYS A 191 -28.97 8.50 12.05
CA LYS A 191 -28.89 9.50 13.13
C LYS A 191 -28.03 9.03 14.30
#